data_5ec0eb60b68c16c529d05fd337601e9f
#
_entry.id   5ec0eb60b68c16c529d05fd337601e9f
#
_cell.length_a   1.000
_cell.length_b   1.000
_cell.length_c   1.000
_cell.angle_alpha   90.00
_cell.angle_beta   90.00
_cell.angle_gamma   90.00
#
_symmetry.space_group_name_H-M   'P 1'
#
loop_
_entity.id
_entity.type
_entity.pdbx_description
1 polymer ?
#
loop_
_entity_poly.entity_id
_entity_poly.type
_entity_poly.pdbx_seq_one_letter_code
_entity_poly.pdbx_strand_id
1 'polypeptide(L)'
;KTITFPAELKVADKHSTGGVGDKISLMLAPIAASLGLTIPMISGRGLGHTGGTLDKLESIPGFRTQFSIEEFRKLVLEHNCALAGQSKDLVPADQKIYALRDVTATVESPGLITASILSKKIAEGAKHLIIDLKIGSGAFMPDREKAKELAELLISTGERFGLKVKVAFTNMNSPLGLAVGNGLEMIEAIEYLKGNPLKDTKILTSELTAQLLVSTNLAETAEQAIAMIEEAVKNGKALKKLEEIIVAQGGNPKVIDDYGLLSTTKYKLPILSPASGYVSHIDCRAIGYALIHINAGRMKVTDSIDHSTGALLIPKIGDFLEKDEPIGEVHCNDQIKGEEVVKLIQKAYTLSSEPIAEEPIIFDIV
;
A
#
# COMPACT_ATOMS: atom_id res chain seq x y z
N LYS A 1 -19.52 -12.66 11.60
CA LYS A 1 -20.31 -11.45 11.90
C LYS A 1 -19.98 -10.40 10.85
N THR A 2 -20.97 -9.61 10.41
CA THR A 2 -20.79 -8.47 9.52
C THR A 2 -21.05 -7.20 10.33
N ILE A 3 -20.17 -6.21 10.19
CA ILE A 3 -20.37 -4.87 10.78
C ILE A 3 -21.40 -4.14 9.91
N THR A 4 -22.36 -3.49 10.56
CA THR A 4 -23.37 -2.69 9.86
C THR A 4 -23.26 -1.22 10.25
N PHE A 5 -23.42 -0.36 9.27
CA PHE A 5 -23.41 1.10 9.41
C PHE A 5 -24.78 1.67 9.03
N PRO A 6 -25.13 2.88 9.50
CA PRO A 6 -26.29 3.60 9.05
C PRO A 6 -26.36 3.72 7.53
N ALA A 7 -27.57 3.62 6.96
CA ALA A 7 -27.78 3.54 5.50
C ALA A 7 -27.37 4.82 4.77
N GLU A 8 -27.36 5.97 5.45
CA GLU A 8 -26.94 7.26 4.93
C GLU A 8 -25.42 7.40 4.72
N LEU A 9 -24.62 6.53 5.38
CA LEU A 9 -23.18 6.57 5.27
C LEU A 9 -22.70 5.95 3.94
N LYS A 10 -21.76 6.62 3.30
CA LYS A 10 -21.11 6.18 2.06
C LYS A 10 -19.93 5.28 2.39
N VAL A 11 -20.25 4.01 2.73
CA VAL A 11 -19.23 3.05 3.18
C VAL A 11 -18.49 2.46 1.99
N ALA A 12 -17.21 2.74 1.91
CA ALA A 12 -16.34 2.31 0.81
C ALA A 12 -14.97 1.87 1.33
N ASP A 13 -14.26 1.08 0.55
CA ASP A 13 -12.88 0.72 0.89
C ASP A 13 -12.03 0.43 -0.35
N LYS A 14 -10.72 0.34 -0.14
CA LYS A 14 -9.71 -0.05 -1.12
C LYS A 14 -8.98 -1.31 -0.64
N HIS A 15 -8.69 -2.21 -1.56
CA HIS A 15 -7.80 -3.32 -1.29
C HIS A 15 -6.71 -3.38 -2.36
N SER A 16 -5.48 -3.72 -1.95
CA SER A 16 -4.37 -3.99 -2.87
C SER A 16 -4.03 -5.47 -2.84
N THR A 17 -3.63 -6.03 -3.98
CA THR A 17 -3.04 -7.37 -4.02
C THR A 17 -1.62 -7.41 -3.45
N GLY A 18 -1.05 -6.25 -3.11
CA GLY A 18 0.26 -6.12 -2.49
C GLY A 18 1.38 -5.87 -3.51
N GLY A 19 2.40 -5.16 -3.07
CA GLY A 19 3.55 -4.79 -3.90
C GLY A 19 4.67 -4.22 -3.06
N VAL A 20 5.71 -3.72 -3.74
CA VAL A 20 6.89 -3.11 -3.14
C VAL A 20 6.71 -1.59 -3.10
N GLY A 21 6.80 -1.00 -1.90
CA GLY A 21 6.54 0.42 -1.70
C GLY A 21 5.05 0.81 -1.78
N ASP A 22 4.11 -0.15 -1.67
CA ASP A 22 2.68 0.13 -1.74
C ASP A 22 2.15 0.77 -0.45
N LYS A 23 2.16 2.08 -0.45
CA LYS A 23 1.67 2.96 0.64
C LYS A 23 0.33 3.63 0.32
N ILE A 24 -0.31 3.29 -0.80
CA ILE A 24 -1.50 3.99 -1.31
C ILE A 24 -2.63 4.08 -0.28
N SER A 25 -2.85 3.03 0.50
CA SER A 25 -3.89 3.03 1.54
C SER A 25 -3.69 4.12 2.60
N LEU A 26 -2.43 4.49 2.91
CA LEU A 26 -2.10 5.52 3.91
C LEU A 26 -2.47 6.93 3.44
N MET A 27 -2.49 7.15 2.13
CA MET A 27 -2.88 8.42 1.51
C MET A 27 -4.36 8.43 1.15
N LEU A 28 -4.85 7.36 0.52
CA LEU A 28 -6.24 7.23 0.07
C LEU A 28 -7.23 7.32 1.23
N ALA A 29 -6.99 6.60 2.33
CA ALA A 29 -7.96 6.54 3.42
C ALA A 29 -8.26 7.91 4.05
N PRO A 30 -7.26 8.73 4.46
CA PRO A 30 -7.54 10.06 4.99
C PRO A 30 -8.10 11.03 3.95
N ILE A 31 -7.69 10.97 2.68
CA ILE A 31 -8.27 11.77 1.60
C ILE A 31 -9.75 11.43 1.44
N ALA A 32 -10.08 10.16 1.26
CA ALA A 32 -11.44 9.68 1.05
C ALA A 32 -12.35 10.03 2.24
N ALA A 33 -11.89 9.80 3.46
CA ALA A 33 -12.64 10.13 4.67
C ALA A 33 -12.83 11.64 4.83
N SER A 34 -11.84 12.46 4.46
CA SER A 34 -11.96 13.93 4.50
C SER A 34 -13.00 14.45 3.49
N LEU A 35 -13.27 13.69 2.43
CA LEU A 35 -14.26 14.03 1.38
C LEU A 35 -15.65 13.42 1.62
N GLY A 36 -15.87 12.76 2.78
CA GLY A 36 -17.19 12.29 3.18
C GLY A 36 -17.44 10.80 2.98
N LEU A 37 -16.44 10.03 2.56
CA LEU A 37 -16.51 8.57 2.58
C LEU A 37 -16.33 8.04 4.00
N THR A 38 -16.96 6.90 4.28
CA THR A 38 -16.73 6.13 5.49
C THR A 38 -15.85 4.92 5.14
N ILE A 39 -14.64 4.87 5.71
CA ILE A 39 -13.58 3.92 5.36
C ILE A 39 -13.30 2.96 6.54
N PRO A 40 -13.98 1.81 6.63
CA PRO A 40 -13.73 0.80 7.67
C PRO A 40 -12.63 -0.18 7.23
N MET A 41 -11.41 0.30 6.99
CA MET A 41 -10.35 -0.47 6.34
C MET A 41 -9.76 -1.56 7.22
N ILE A 42 -9.99 -2.81 6.87
CA ILE A 42 -9.29 -3.96 7.44
C ILE A 42 -8.19 -4.40 6.49
N SER A 43 -6.97 -4.34 6.97
CA SER A 43 -5.75 -4.60 6.22
C SER A 43 -4.94 -5.76 6.78
N GLY A 44 -3.93 -6.20 6.03
CA GLY A 44 -3.00 -7.26 6.41
C GLY A 44 -1.63 -6.73 6.82
N ARG A 45 -0.84 -7.65 7.37
CA ARG A 45 0.61 -7.50 7.60
C ARG A 45 1.37 -7.90 6.34
N GLY A 46 2.57 -7.36 6.17
CA GLY A 46 3.49 -7.78 5.13
C GLY A 46 4.06 -9.18 5.38
N LEU A 47 4.31 -9.90 4.30
CA LEU A 47 5.00 -11.18 4.31
C LEU A 47 5.77 -11.37 2.99
N GLY A 48 6.96 -11.97 3.06
CA GLY A 48 7.83 -12.11 1.90
C GLY A 48 8.26 -10.75 1.36
N HIS A 49 8.21 -10.58 0.05
CA HIS A 49 8.68 -9.37 -0.63
C HIS A 49 7.76 -8.15 -0.51
N THR A 50 6.54 -8.31 0.04
CA THR A 50 5.56 -7.21 0.12
C THR A 50 5.54 -6.56 1.50
N GLY A 51 5.37 -5.24 1.54
CA GLY A 51 5.09 -4.49 2.76
C GLY A 51 3.61 -4.54 3.15
N GLY A 52 3.30 -4.54 4.46
CA GLY A 52 1.94 -4.53 4.99
C GLY A 52 1.49 -3.14 5.46
N THR A 53 0.24 -2.80 5.20
CA THR A 53 -0.34 -1.52 5.67
C THR A 53 -0.26 -1.40 7.19
N LEU A 54 -0.52 -2.49 7.92
CA LEU A 54 -0.46 -2.48 9.39
C LEU A 54 0.95 -2.22 9.91
N ASP A 55 1.96 -2.83 9.28
CA ASP A 55 3.35 -2.65 9.69
C ASP A 55 3.81 -1.20 9.51
N LYS A 56 3.32 -0.52 8.48
CA LYS A 56 3.58 0.91 8.23
C LYS A 56 2.89 1.79 9.27
N LEU A 57 1.63 1.51 9.61
CA LEU A 57 0.90 2.23 10.66
C LEU A 57 1.53 2.02 12.05
N GLU A 58 2.04 0.82 12.33
CA GLU A 58 2.71 0.48 13.60
C GLU A 58 4.11 1.13 13.72
N SER A 59 4.64 1.74 12.65
CA SER A 59 5.81 2.63 12.76
C SER A 59 5.50 3.92 13.53
N ILE A 60 4.23 4.31 13.61
CA ILE A 60 3.80 5.45 14.41
C ILE A 60 3.76 5.03 15.89
N PRO A 61 4.55 5.67 16.78
CA PRO A 61 4.59 5.30 18.19
C PRO A 61 3.19 5.32 18.83
N GLY A 62 2.80 4.20 19.43
CA GLY A 62 1.52 4.04 20.13
C GLY A 62 0.31 3.72 19.24
N PHE A 63 0.45 3.73 17.91
CA PHE A 63 -0.67 3.46 17.00
C PHE A 63 -1.20 2.04 17.17
N ARG A 64 -2.49 1.92 17.47
CA ARG A 64 -3.17 0.64 17.65
C ARG A 64 -3.81 0.18 16.36
N THR A 65 -3.59 -1.10 16.01
CA THR A 65 -4.19 -1.77 14.84
C THR A 65 -5.13 -2.91 15.23
N GLN A 66 -5.24 -3.23 16.53
CA GLN A 66 -6.09 -4.32 17.05
C GLN A 66 -7.23 -3.74 17.89
N PHE A 67 -8.45 -4.09 17.54
CA PHE A 67 -9.67 -3.60 18.19
C PHE A 67 -10.70 -4.72 18.31
N SER A 68 -11.58 -4.62 19.29
CA SER A 68 -12.85 -5.35 19.27
C SER A 68 -13.75 -4.83 18.13
N ILE A 69 -14.77 -5.58 17.75
CA ILE A 69 -15.72 -5.16 16.71
C ILE A 69 -16.42 -3.87 17.13
N GLU A 70 -16.77 -3.75 18.41
CA GLU A 70 -17.45 -2.57 18.96
C GLU A 70 -16.56 -1.34 18.94
N GLU A 71 -15.29 -1.46 19.37
CA GLU A 71 -14.31 -0.36 19.32
C GLU A 71 -14.06 0.08 17.88
N PHE A 72 -13.85 -0.88 16.97
CA PHE A 72 -13.62 -0.57 15.54
C PHE A 72 -14.84 0.15 14.94
N ARG A 73 -16.04 -0.37 15.17
CA ARG A 73 -17.28 0.27 14.69
C ARG A 73 -17.44 1.68 15.24
N LYS A 74 -17.14 1.89 16.54
CA LYS A 74 -17.19 3.20 17.18
C LYS A 74 -16.22 4.18 16.51
N LEU A 75 -14.94 3.80 16.31
CA LEU A 75 -13.94 4.61 15.62
C LEU A 75 -14.42 5.04 14.23
N VAL A 76 -14.96 4.09 13.45
CA VAL A 76 -15.48 4.39 12.11
C VAL A 76 -16.62 5.40 12.15
N LEU A 77 -17.56 5.26 13.10
CA LEU A 77 -18.69 6.17 13.23
C LEU A 77 -18.30 7.58 13.69
N GLU A 78 -17.30 7.69 14.57
CA GLU A 78 -16.85 8.99 15.13
C GLU A 78 -15.92 9.74 14.17
N HIS A 79 -15.09 9.01 13.40
CA HIS A 79 -14.01 9.60 12.60
C HIS A 79 -14.15 9.39 11.10
N ASN A 80 -15.19 8.68 10.64
CA ASN A 80 -15.37 8.24 9.24
C ASN A 80 -14.24 7.36 8.71
N CYS A 81 -13.29 6.94 9.52
CA CYS A 81 -12.18 6.09 9.13
C CYS A 81 -11.63 5.33 10.32
N ALA A 82 -11.30 4.07 10.12
CA ALA A 82 -10.43 3.30 11.00
C ALA A 82 -9.58 2.33 10.19
N LEU A 83 -8.32 2.19 10.56
CA LEU A 83 -7.33 1.34 9.89
C LEU A 83 -6.93 0.22 10.86
N ALA A 84 -7.41 -1.01 10.64
CA ALA A 84 -7.26 -2.10 11.59
C ALA A 84 -6.82 -3.40 10.94
N GLY A 85 -6.30 -4.30 11.77
CA GLY A 85 -6.07 -5.69 11.42
C GLY A 85 -7.29 -6.56 11.65
N GLN A 86 -7.22 -7.79 11.17
CA GLN A 86 -8.22 -8.82 11.46
C GLN A 86 -8.26 -9.10 12.98
N SER A 87 -9.47 -9.24 13.53
CA SER A 87 -9.67 -9.74 14.88
C SER A 87 -10.09 -11.22 14.89
N LYS A 88 -9.98 -11.86 16.04
CA LYS A 88 -10.43 -13.27 16.21
C LYS A 88 -11.92 -13.45 15.95
N ASP A 89 -12.71 -12.39 16.07
CA ASP A 89 -14.16 -12.40 15.91
C ASP A 89 -14.62 -11.99 14.51
N LEU A 90 -13.71 -11.39 13.72
CA LEU A 90 -13.98 -10.94 12.38
C LEU A 90 -13.20 -11.82 11.39
N VAL A 91 -13.92 -12.51 10.51
CA VAL A 91 -13.40 -13.42 9.48
C VAL A 91 -12.46 -14.53 10.02
N PRO A 92 -12.83 -15.27 11.10
CA PRO A 92 -11.95 -16.27 11.71
C PRO A 92 -11.60 -17.44 10.78
N ALA A 93 -12.45 -17.73 9.80
CA ALA A 93 -12.18 -18.77 8.79
C ALA A 93 -11.03 -18.36 7.86
N ASP A 94 -11.04 -17.12 7.38
CA ASP A 94 -9.98 -16.61 6.51
C ASP A 94 -8.62 -16.61 7.21
N GLN A 95 -8.58 -16.23 8.49
CA GLN A 95 -7.34 -16.26 9.26
C GLN A 95 -6.70 -17.66 9.28
N LYS A 96 -7.53 -18.71 9.46
CA LYS A 96 -7.05 -20.11 9.46
C LYS A 96 -6.64 -20.58 8.07
N ILE A 97 -7.46 -20.26 7.06
CA ILE A 97 -7.21 -20.67 5.67
C ILE A 97 -5.95 -19.97 5.15
N TYR A 98 -5.79 -18.68 5.43
CA TYR A 98 -4.62 -17.91 5.00
C TYR A 98 -3.32 -18.48 5.58
N ALA A 99 -3.30 -18.85 6.87
CA ALA A 99 -2.15 -19.47 7.49
C ALA A 99 -1.79 -20.84 6.86
N LEU A 100 -2.77 -21.59 6.37
CA LEU A 100 -2.56 -22.86 5.68
C LEU A 100 -2.02 -22.65 4.25
N ARG A 101 -2.44 -21.61 3.55
CA ARG A 101 -2.01 -21.31 2.17
C ARG A 101 -0.51 -21.13 2.05
N ASP A 102 0.12 -20.54 3.05
CA ASP A 102 1.56 -20.30 3.09
C ASP A 102 2.36 -21.62 3.09
N VAL A 103 1.89 -22.64 3.82
CA VAL A 103 2.56 -23.95 3.94
C VAL A 103 2.13 -24.98 2.91
N THR A 104 1.08 -24.71 2.13
CA THR A 104 0.54 -25.63 1.10
C THR A 104 0.78 -25.17 -0.32
N ALA A 105 1.55 -24.09 -0.52
CA ALA A 105 1.83 -23.49 -1.84
C ALA A 105 0.57 -23.15 -2.66
N THR A 106 -0.52 -22.73 -1.98
CA THR A 106 -1.79 -22.35 -2.62
C THR A 106 -2.06 -20.84 -2.56
N VAL A 107 -1.03 -20.05 -2.29
CA VAL A 107 -1.14 -18.58 -2.18
C VAL A 107 -1.66 -17.94 -3.47
N GLU A 108 -1.26 -18.46 -4.63
CA GLU A 108 -1.59 -17.90 -5.95
C GLU A 108 -2.94 -18.39 -6.52
N SER A 109 -3.74 -19.14 -5.76
CA SER A 109 -5.07 -19.58 -6.22
C SER A 109 -6.06 -18.42 -6.33
N PRO A 110 -6.59 -18.07 -7.53
CA PRO A 110 -7.51 -16.94 -7.70
C PRO A 110 -8.75 -17.02 -6.82
N GLY A 111 -9.33 -18.24 -6.69
CA GLY A 111 -10.50 -18.45 -5.82
C GLY A 111 -10.22 -18.20 -4.34
N LEU A 112 -9.05 -18.64 -3.83
CA LEU A 112 -8.66 -18.40 -2.44
C LEU A 112 -8.27 -16.95 -2.17
N ILE A 113 -7.67 -16.27 -3.16
CA ILE A 113 -7.41 -14.83 -3.09
C ILE A 113 -8.73 -14.07 -3.02
N THR A 114 -9.67 -14.37 -3.91
CA THR A 114 -11.01 -13.78 -3.94
C THR A 114 -11.73 -13.95 -2.61
N ALA A 115 -11.78 -15.17 -2.08
CA ALA A 115 -12.43 -15.47 -0.81
C ALA A 115 -11.77 -14.69 0.36
N SER A 116 -10.44 -14.63 0.39
CA SER A 116 -9.71 -13.91 1.42
C SER A 116 -9.95 -12.40 1.38
N ILE A 117 -9.95 -11.79 0.20
CA ILE A 117 -10.22 -10.35 0.05
C ILE A 117 -11.66 -10.03 0.41
N LEU A 118 -12.62 -10.67 -0.28
CA LEU A 118 -14.03 -10.30 -0.16
C LEU A 118 -14.61 -10.64 1.20
N SER A 119 -14.17 -11.71 1.86
CA SER A 119 -14.65 -12.01 3.23
C SER A 119 -14.35 -10.87 4.21
N LYS A 120 -13.18 -10.22 4.09
CA LYS A 120 -12.83 -9.04 4.91
C LYS A 120 -13.70 -7.83 4.55
N LYS A 121 -13.82 -7.53 3.25
CA LYS A 121 -14.54 -6.36 2.74
C LYS A 121 -16.06 -6.43 3.02
N ILE A 122 -16.63 -7.62 2.95
CA ILE A 122 -18.02 -7.87 3.34
C ILE A 122 -18.19 -7.78 4.87
N ALA A 123 -17.26 -8.38 5.62
CA ALA A 123 -17.35 -8.43 7.09
C ALA A 123 -17.19 -7.04 7.72
N GLU A 124 -16.34 -6.15 7.16
CA GLU A 124 -16.19 -4.77 7.61
C GLU A 124 -17.36 -3.86 7.21
N GLY A 125 -18.28 -4.35 6.35
CA GLY A 125 -19.50 -3.63 5.96
C GLY A 125 -19.35 -2.72 4.76
N ALA A 126 -18.29 -2.82 3.97
CA ALA A 126 -18.10 -2.05 2.75
C ALA A 126 -19.24 -2.32 1.74
N LYS A 127 -19.64 -1.26 1.01
CA LYS A 127 -20.64 -1.32 -0.07
C LYS A 127 -20.04 -1.02 -1.43
N HIS A 128 -18.94 -0.28 -1.46
CA HIS A 128 -18.17 0.05 -2.65
C HIS A 128 -16.71 -0.34 -2.39
N LEU A 129 -16.09 -0.97 -3.36
CA LEU A 129 -14.72 -1.46 -3.25
C LEU A 129 -13.94 -1.17 -4.54
N ILE A 130 -12.79 -0.57 -4.41
CA ILE A 130 -11.79 -0.52 -5.47
C ILE A 130 -10.66 -1.49 -5.15
N ILE A 131 -10.36 -2.40 -6.08
CA ILE A 131 -9.22 -3.31 -5.99
C ILE A 131 -8.07 -2.71 -6.81
N ASP A 132 -6.95 -2.52 -6.18
CA ASP A 132 -5.66 -2.20 -6.79
C ASP A 132 -4.95 -3.53 -7.09
N LEU A 133 -5.21 -4.07 -8.28
CA LEU A 133 -4.66 -5.35 -8.74
C LEU A 133 -3.35 -5.11 -9.46
N LYS A 134 -2.26 -5.41 -8.76
CA LYS A 134 -0.90 -5.14 -9.24
C LYS A 134 -0.41 -6.22 -10.20
N ILE A 135 0.24 -5.77 -11.28
CA ILE A 135 0.85 -6.59 -12.33
C ILE A 135 2.31 -6.16 -12.50
N GLY A 136 3.23 -7.11 -12.61
CA GLY A 136 4.65 -6.84 -12.81
C GLY A 136 5.58 -7.59 -11.88
N SER A 137 6.87 -7.27 -11.93
CA SER A 137 7.95 -7.98 -11.22
C SER A 137 7.79 -8.00 -9.69
N GLY A 138 7.12 -7.00 -9.12
CA GLY A 138 6.85 -6.89 -7.68
C GLY A 138 5.47 -7.39 -7.25
N ALA A 139 4.64 -7.87 -8.17
CA ALA A 139 3.30 -8.34 -7.89
C ALA A 139 3.22 -9.83 -7.56
N PHE A 140 2.15 -10.25 -6.86
CA PHE A 140 1.81 -11.67 -6.73
C PHE A 140 1.24 -12.25 -8.02
N MET A 141 0.61 -11.41 -8.86
CA MET A 141 0.05 -11.79 -10.17
C MET A 141 0.86 -11.10 -11.28
N PRO A 142 2.02 -11.66 -11.69
CA PRO A 142 2.82 -11.07 -12.75
C PRO A 142 2.18 -11.20 -14.14
N ASP A 143 1.33 -12.21 -14.34
CA ASP A 143 0.66 -12.54 -15.58
C ASP A 143 -0.66 -11.77 -15.72
N ARG A 144 -0.82 -11.04 -16.84
CA ARG A 144 -1.98 -10.19 -17.10
C ARG A 144 -3.26 -11.01 -17.31
N GLU A 145 -3.17 -12.19 -17.91
CA GLU A 145 -4.36 -13.03 -18.13
C GLU A 145 -4.89 -13.62 -16.82
N LYS A 146 -3.99 -14.09 -15.95
CA LYS A 146 -4.38 -14.54 -14.60
C LYS A 146 -4.93 -13.37 -13.75
N ALA A 147 -4.40 -12.16 -13.94
CA ALA A 147 -4.92 -10.97 -13.27
C ALA A 147 -6.35 -10.66 -13.72
N LYS A 148 -6.69 -10.83 -15.01
CA LYS A 148 -8.07 -10.68 -15.52
C LYS A 148 -9.02 -11.71 -14.93
N GLU A 149 -8.62 -12.98 -14.88
CA GLU A 149 -9.39 -14.05 -14.25
C GLU A 149 -9.71 -13.71 -12.78
N LEU A 150 -8.71 -13.23 -12.03
CA LEU A 150 -8.91 -12.80 -10.66
C LEU A 150 -9.87 -11.61 -10.56
N ALA A 151 -9.76 -10.63 -11.46
CA ALA A 151 -10.65 -9.47 -11.50
C ALA A 151 -12.12 -9.88 -11.73
N GLU A 152 -12.38 -10.77 -12.71
CA GLU A 152 -13.71 -11.30 -13.00
C GLU A 152 -14.30 -12.02 -11.78
N LEU A 153 -13.49 -12.83 -11.08
CA LEU A 153 -13.92 -13.53 -9.87
C LEU A 153 -14.25 -12.54 -8.73
N LEU A 154 -13.42 -11.49 -8.54
CA LEU A 154 -13.65 -10.47 -7.53
C LEU A 154 -14.94 -9.70 -7.79
N ILE A 155 -15.16 -9.24 -9.03
CA ILE A 155 -16.35 -8.49 -9.43
C ILE A 155 -17.60 -9.36 -9.29
N SER A 156 -17.64 -10.52 -9.97
CA SER A 156 -18.82 -11.37 -9.99
C SER A 156 -19.18 -11.93 -8.61
N THR A 157 -18.18 -12.22 -7.77
CA THR A 157 -18.44 -12.68 -6.40
C THR A 157 -18.89 -11.54 -5.51
N GLY A 158 -18.25 -10.35 -5.61
CA GLY A 158 -18.64 -9.17 -4.85
C GLY A 158 -20.10 -8.78 -5.09
N GLU A 159 -20.53 -8.74 -6.35
CA GLU A 159 -21.90 -8.42 -6.75
C GLU A 159 -22.95 -9.34 -6.12
N ARG A 160 -22.65 -10.67 -6.03
CA ARG A 160 -23.54 -11.65 -5.38
C ARG A 160 -23.77 -11.35 -3.89
N PHE A 161 -22.84 -10.63 -3.25
CA PHE A 161 -22.94 -10.20 -1.87
C PHE A 161 -23.35 -8.73 -1.70
N GLY A 162 -23.76 -8.06 -2.78
CA GLY A 162 -24.20 -6.66 -2.77
C GLY A 162 -23.07 -5.65 -2.59
N LEU A 163 -21.84 -6.04 -2.90
CA LEU A 163 -20.66 -5.18 -2.90
C LEU A 163 -20.37 -4.74 -4.35
N LYS A 164 -20.38 -3.43 -4.61
CA LYS A 164 -19.96 -2.88 -5.90
C LYS A 164 -18.46 -2.87 -5.98
N VAL A 165 -17.89 -3.71 -6.84
CA VAL A 165 -16.46 -3.88 -6.99
C VAL A 165 -16.01 -3.28 -8.32
N LYS A 166 -14.96 -2.47 -8.28
CA LYS A 166 -14.14 -2.07 -9.43
C LYS A 166 -12.72 -2.59 -9.26
N VAL A 167 -12.06 -2.88 -10.36
CA VAL A 167 -10.67 -3.37 -10.35
C VAL A 167 -9.82 -2.47 -11.25
N ALA A 168 -8.78 -1.89 -10.69
CA ALA A 168 -7.73 -1.19 -11.42
C ALA A 168 -6.53 -2.12 -11.59
N PHE A 169 -6.13 -2.37 -12.83
CA PHE A 169 -4.89 -3.07 -13.16
C PHE A 169 -3.74 -2.08 -13.13
N THR A 170 -2.80 -2.26 -12.22
CA THR A 170 -1.76 -1.26 -11.94
C THR A 170 -0.35 -1.83 -12.07
N ASN A 171 0.58 -0.97 -12.45
CA ASN A 171 1.96 -1.35 -12.72
C ASN A 171 2.76 -1.55 -11.42
N MET A 172 3.45 -2.68 -11.32
CA MET A 172 4.39 -3.01 -10.24
C MET A 172 5.75 -3.47 -10.79
N ASN A 173 6.13 -3.01 -11.99
CA ASN A 173 7.45 -3.23 -12.56
C ASN A 173 8.52 -2.28 -11.98
N SER A 174 8.10 -1.27 -11.23
CA SER A 174 8.97 -0.41 -10.41
C SER A 174 8.37 -0.30 -9.01
N PRO A 175 9.17 -0.15 -7.95
CA PRO A 175 8.65 0.18 -6.62
C PRO A 175 7.82 1.47 -6.66
N LEU A 176 6.70 1.54 -5.92
CA LEU A 176 5.86 2.74 -5.87
C LEU A 176 6.51 3.81 -4.98
N GLY A 177 6.53 5.04 -5.49
CA GLY A 177 7.21 6.14 -4.84
C GLY A 177 8.72 5.92 -4.77
N LEU A 178 9.38 6.55 -3.81
CA LEU A 178 10.81 6.37 -3.56
C LEU A 178 11.07 5.43 -2.39
N ALA A 179 10.23 5.46 -1.37
CA ALA A 179 10.45 4.74 -0.13
C ALA A 179 9.97 3.28 -0.19
N VAL A 180 10.80 2.37 0.30
CA VAL A 180 10.46 0.98 0.57
C VAL A 180 10.93 0.64 1.99
N GLY A 181 9.99 0.47 2.92
CA GLY A 181 10.25 0.26 4.35
C GLY A 181 9.21 1.01 5.18
N ASN A 182 8.84 0.47 6.34
CA ASN A 182 7.61 0.86 7.04
C ASN A 182 7.56 2.35 7.40
N GLY A 183 8.50 2.85 8.19
CA GLY A 183 8.55 4.25 8.60
C GLY A 183 8.87 5.20 7.44
N LEU A 184 9.73 4.79 6.51
CA LEU A 184 10.05 5.57 5.32
C LEU A 184 8.83 5.76 4.41
N GLU A 185 8.03 4.71 4.23
CA GLU A 185 6.79 4.78 3.46
C GLU A 185 5.72 5.64 4.17
N MET A 186 5.69 5.63 5.50
CA MET A 186 4.81 6.51 6.27
C MET A 186 5.22 7.99 6.11
N ILE A 187 6.53 8.28 6.12
CA ILE A 187 7.05 9.63 5.83
C ILE A 187 6.60 10.10 4.45
N GLU A 188 6.78 9.27 3.43
CA GLU A 188 6.37 9.61 2.05
C GLU A 188 4.84 9.83 1.94
N ALA A 189 4.04 9.06 2.67
CA ALA A 189 2.59 9.27 2.73
C ALA A 189 2.22 10.60 3.41
N ILE A 190 2.92 10.98 4.48
CA ILE A 190 2.74 12.29 5.14
C ILE A 190 3.15 13.42 4.20
N GLU A 191 4.29 13.30 3.52
CA GLU A 191 4.75 14.29 2.53
C GLU A 191 3.74 14.48 1.39
N TYR A 192 3.16 13.38 0.89
CA TYR A 192 2.07 13.47 -0.08
C TYR A 192 0.92 14.35 0.44
N LEU A 193 0.46 14.09 1.67
CA LEU A 193 -0.66 14.82 2.28
C LEU A 193 -0.31 16.27 2.66
N LYS A 194 0.99 16.59 2.77
CA LYS A 194 1.50 17.97 2.89
C LYS A 194 1.56 18.71 1.55
N GLY A 195 1.24 18.06 0.44
CA GLY A 195 1.23 18.65 -0.89
C GLY A 195 2.50 18.41 -1.71
N ASN A 196 3.33 17.44 -1.32
CA ASN A 196 4.56 17.01 -2.01
C ASN A 196 4.41 15.61 -2.65
N PRO A 197 3.41 15.36 -3.53
CA PRO A 197 3.19 14.05 -4.11
C PRO A 197 4.26 13.70 -5.16
N LEU A 198 4.65 12.44 -5.22
CA LEU A 198 5.40 11.89 -6.35
C LEU A 198 4.46 11.53 -7.50
N LYS A 199 4.98 11.52 -8.74
CA LYS A 199 4.18 11.33 -9.97
C LYS A 199 3.33 10.04 -9.91
N ASP A 200 3.95 8.90 -9.63
CA ASP A 200 3.31 7.59 -9.64
C ASP A 200 2.30 7.43 -8.51
N THR A 201 2.67 7.80 -7.29
CA THR A 201 1.76 7.75 -6.15
C THR A 201 0.60 8.73 -6.27
N LYS A 202 0.83 9.92 -6.90
CA LYS A 202 -0.23 10.89 -7.18
C LYS A 202 -1.26 10.31 -8.14
N ILE A 203 -0.81 9.80 -9.29
CA ILE A 203 -1.70 9.23 -10.30
C ILE A 203 -2.55 8.11 -9.69
N LEU A 204 -1.89 7.17 -9.01
CA LEU A 204 -2.59 6.00 -8.48
C LEU A 204 -3.54 6.34 -7.34
N THR A 205 -3.10 7.16 -6.37
CA THR A 205 -3.96 7.57 -5.24
C THR A 205 -5.17 8.36 -5.71
N SER A 206 -4.96 9.32 -6.62
CA SER A 206 -6.06 10.16 -7.14
C SER A 206 -7.07 9.33 -7.91
N GLU A 207 -6.63 8.45 -8.80
CA GLU A 207 -7.54 7.64 -9.61
C GLU A 207 -8.34 6.66 -8.75
N LEU A 208 -7.69 5.89 -7.87
CA LEU A 208 -8.40 4.94 -7.00
C LEU A 208 -9.40 5.64 -6.08
N THR A 209 -9.04 6.81 -5.54
CA THR A 209 -9.96 7.61 -4.72
C THR A 209 -11.12 8.17 -5.54
N ALA A 210 -10.84 8.66 -6.76
CA ALA A 210 -11.87 9.17 -7.67
C ALA A 210 -12.90 8.10 -8.02
N GLN A 211 -12.46 6.87 -8.30
CA GLN A 211 -13.37 5.76 -8.56
C GLN A 211 -14.31 5.48 -7.37
N LEU A 212 -13.85 5.61 -6.12
CA LEU A 212 -14.69 5.48 -4.94
C LEU A 212 -15.68 6.65 -4.79
N LEU A 213 -15.25 7.90 -5.02
CA LEU A 213 -16.11 9.07 -4.95
C LEU A 213 -17.22 9.01 -6.00
N VAL A 214 -16.89 8.62 -7.22
CA VAL A 214 -17.90 8.46 -8.30
C VAL A 214 -18.85 7.30 -7.98
N SER A 215 -18.34 6.14 -7.57
CA SER A 215 -19.18 4.96 -7.30
C SER A 215 -20.17 5.18 -6.15
N THR A 216 -19.87 6.12 -5.24
CA THR A 216 -20.72 6.49 -4.10
C THR A 216 -21.58 7.73 -4.36
N ASN A 217 -21.52 8.31 -5.54
CA ASN A 217 -22.21 9.56 -5.95
C ASN A 217 -21.82 10.77 -5.06
N LEU A 218 -20.56 10.85 -4.64
CA LEU A 218 -19.96 12.04 -4.02
C LEU A 218 -19.34 12.96 -5.08
N ALA A 219 -19.04 12.42 -6.25
CA ALA A 219 -18.66 13.16 -7.45
C ALA A 219 -19.43 12.60 -8.66
N GLU A 220 -19.70 13.43 -9.64
CA GLU A 220 -20.41 13.04 -10.87
C GLU A 220 -19.45 12.43 -11.90
N THR A 221 -18.21 12.93 -11.95
CA THR A 221 -17.18 12.47 -12.88
C THR A 221 -15.83 12.26 -12.18
N ALA A 222 -14.95 11.53 -12.85
CA ALA A 222 -13.58 11.31 -12.34
C ALA A 222 -12.79 12.61 -12.24
N GLU A 223 -12.95 13.52 -13.21
CA GLU A 223 -12.29 14.82 -13.24
C GLU A 223 -12.71 15.69 -12.05
N GLN A 224 -14.02 15.73 -11.75
CA GLN A 224 -14.54 16.42 -10.57
C GLN A 224 -13.96 15.81 -9.29
N ALA A 225 -13.93 14.49 -9.19
CA ALA A 225 -13.37 13.79 -8.04
C ALA A 225 -11.88 14.10 -7.85
N ILE A 226 -11.10 14.11 -8.93
CA ILE A 226 -9.66 14.44 -8.88
C ILE A 226 -9.47 15.89 -8.40
N ALA A 227 -10.26 16.84 -8.90
CA ALA A 227 -10.21 18.23 -8.43
C ALA A 227 -10.52 18.34 -6.91
N MET A 228 -11.51 17.59 -6.41
CA MET A 228 -11.84 17.54 -4.98
C MET A 228 -10.68 16.97 -4.15
N ILE A 229 -10.02 15.93 -4.65
CA ILE A 229 -8.85 15.30 -4.01
C ILE A 229 -7.68 16.27 -3.93
N GLU A 230 -7.34 16.92 -5.05
CA GLU A 230 -6.26 17.90 -5.10
C GLU A 230 -6.50 19.09 -4.14
N GLU A 231 -7.73 19.57 -4.08
CA GLU A 231 -8.10 20.64 -3.15
C GLU A 231 -8.02 20.18 -1.69
N ALA A 232 -8.45 18.94 -1.36
CA ALA A 232 -8.36 18.41 0.00
C ALA A 232 -6.92 18.22 0.48
N VAL A 233 -5.99 17.89 -0.42
CA VAL A 233 -4.56 17.85 -0.12
C VAL A 233 -4.00 19.27 0.03
N LYS A 234 -4.27 20.15 -0.93
CA LYS A 234 -3.75 21.52 -0.98
C LYS A 234 -4.16 22.37 0.23
N ASN A 235 -5.41 22.23 0.68
CA ASN A 235 -5.92 23.01 1.83
C ASN A 235 -5.66 22.33 3.18
N GLY A 236 -4.95 21.21 3.22
CA GLY A 236 -4.56 20.46 4.42
C GLY A 236 -5.67 19.64 5.07
N LYS A 237 -6.87 19.56 4.49
CA LYS A 237 -8.01 18.80 5.04
C LYS A 237 -7.68 17.31 5.16
N ALA A 238 -7.00 16.76 4.16
CA ALA A 238 -6.58 15.35 4.15
C ALA A 238 -5.51 15.05 5.20
N LEU A 239 -4.52 15.94 5.38
CA LEU A 239 -3.49 15.81 6.41
C LEU A 239 -4.10 15.88 7.82
N LYS A 240 -5.02 16.85 8.04
CA LYS A 240 -5.74 16.94 9.30
C LYS A 240 -6.55 15.69 9.62
N LYS A 241 -7.14 15.05 8.59
CA LYS A 241 -7.84 13.77 8.77
C LYS A 241 -6.88 12.64 9.15
N LEU A 242 -5.68 12.59 8.58
CA LEU A 242 -4.65 11.64 9.01
C LEU A 242 -4.27 11.86 10.48
N GLU A 243 -4.05 13.11 10.90
CA GLU A 243 -3.76 13.45 12.30
C GLU A 243 -4.88 12.97 13.24
N GLU A 244 -6.13 13.23 12.88
CA GLU A 244 -7.32 12.76 13.63
C GLU A 244 -7.33 11.24 13.78
N ILE A 245 -7.06 10.50 12.70
CA ILE A 245 -6.99 9.03 12.71
C ILE A 245 -5.85 8.55 13.62
N ILE A 246 -4.68 9.18 13.54
CA ILE A 246 -3.53 8.85 14.38
C ILE A 246 -3.89 9.00 15.86
N VAL A 247 -4.46 10.13 16.25
CA VAL A 247 -4.88 10.39 17.63
C VAL A 247 -5.97 9.42 18.10
N ALA A 248 -6.99 9.23 17.27
CA ALA A 248 -8.12 8.34 17.58
C ALA A 248 -7.69 6.89 17.82
N GLN A 249 -6.64 6.44 17.14
CA GLN A 249 -6.07 5.09 17.29
C GLN A 249 -4.88 5.02 18.27
N GLY A 250 -4.64 6.08 19.05
CA GLY A 250 -3.65 6.12 20.14
C GLY A 250 -2.23 6.41 19.70
N GLY A 251 -2.02 6.76 18.42
CA GLY A 251 -0.72 7.12 17.88
C GLY A 251 -0.27 8.52 18.26
N ASN A 252 1.03 8.75 18.19
CA ASN A 252 1.63 10.05 18.46
C ASN A 252 1.54 10.97 17.22
N PRO A 253 0.71 12.02 17.20
CA PRO A 253 0.55 12.88 16.02
C PRO A 253 1.79 13.73 15.69
N LYS A 254 2.76 13.85 16.61
CA LYS A 254 4.01 14.57 16.35
C LYS A 254 4.83 13.99 15.19
N VAL A 255 4.55 12.74 14.77
CA VAL A 255 5.18 12.12 13.58
C VAL A 255 4.93 12.92 12.30
N ILE A 256 3.90 13.77 12.26
CA ILE A 256 3.62 14.64 11.12
C ILE A 256 4.72 15.69 10.95
N ASP A 257 5.30 16.17 12.05
CA ASP A 257 6.32 17.23 12.03
C ASP A 257 7.72 16.72 12.37
N ASP A 258 7.83 15.59 13.07
CA ASP A 258 9.09 14.97 13.49
C ASP A 258 9.23 13.54 12.94
N TYR A 259 9.87 13.41 11.79
CA TYR A 259 10.12 12.14 11.14
C TYR A 259 11.15 11.25 11.87
N GLY A 260 11.92 11.81 12.79
CA GLY A 260 12.78 11.03 13.67
C GLY A 260 12.01 10.02 14.52
N LEU A 261 10.74 10.27 14.76
CA LEU A 261 9.84 9.32 15.46
C LEU A 261 9.43 8.11 14.62
N LEU A 262 9.51 8.20 13.29
CA LEU A 262 9.13 7.14 12.34
C LEU A 262 10.33 6.31 11.87
N SER A 263 11.46 6.98 11.60
CA SER A 263 12.65 6.33 11.07
C SER A 263 13.90 7.04 11.51
N THR A 264 14.67 6.37 12.37
CA THR A 264 16.03 6.80 12.74
C THR A 264 16.93 5.59 12.71
N THR A 265 17.90 5.60 11.79
CA THR A 265 18.87 4.51 11.62
C THR A 265 20.30 4.98 11.86
N LYS A 266 21.18 4.04 12.22
CA LYS A 266 22.61 4.34 12.47
C LYS A 266 23.37 4.63 11.19
N TYR A 267 22.98 3.97 10.09
CA TYR A 267 23.69 4.01 8.82
C TYR A 267 22.72 4.34 7.69
N LYS A 268 23.22 5.18 6.77
CA LYS A 268 22.62 5.47 5.48
C LYS A 268 23.68 5.19 4.43
N LEU A 269 23.49 4.11 3.66
CA LEU A 269 24.47 3.61 2.72
C LEU A 269 24.04 3.91 1.30
N PRO A 270 24.82 4.68 0.52
CA PRO A 270 24.45 5.03 -0.85
C PRO A 270 24.45 3.79 -1.74
N ILE A 271 23.49 3.76 -2.66
CA ILE A 271 23.42 2.78 -3.74
C ILE A 271 23.87 3.51 -5.00
N LEU A 272 24.96 3.06 -5.63
CA LEU A 272 25.48 3.66 -6.84
C LEU A 272 25.17 2.80 -8.06
N SER A 273 24.93 3.44 -9.21
CA SER A 273 24.73 2.71 -10.46
C SER A 273 26.01 1.98 -10.87
N PRO A 274 25.96 0.69 -11.22
CA PRO A 274 27.15 -0.07 -11.60
C PRO A 274 27.67 0.29 -13.01
N ALA A 275 26.83 0.90 -13.86
CA ALA A 275 27.14 1.24 -15.25
C ALA A 275 26.24 2.38 -15.73
N SER A 276 26.56 2.97 -16.90
CA SER A 276 25.67 3.88 -17.60
C SER A 276 24.69 3.12 -18.49
N GLY A 277 23.44 3.59 -18.57
CA GLY A 277 22.39 2.98 -19.42
C GLY A 277 20.98 3.31 -18.95
N TYR A 278 20.00 2.91 -19.76
CA TYR A 278 18.59 3.04 -19.44
C TYR A 278 18.13 1.87 -18.56
N VAL A 279 17.37 2.17 -17.50
CA VAL A 279 16.77 1.11 -16.67
C VAL A 279 15.74 0.35 -17.50
N SER A 280 16.08 -0.88 -17.88
CA SER A 280 15.22 -1.74 -18.71
C SER A 280 14.35 -2.69 -17.90
N HIS A 281 14.79 -3.05 -16.70
CA HIS A 281 14.04 -3.92 -15.80
C HIS A 281 14.46 -3.67 -14.35
N ILE A 282 13.48 -3.78 -13.44
CA ILE A 282 13.70 -3.77 -11.99
C ILE A 282 13.05 -5.04 -11.42
N ASP A 283 13.85 -5.90 -10.82
CA ASP A 283 13.34 -7.04 -10.04
C ASP A 283 12.87 -6.53 -8.65
N CYS A 284 11.64 -5.99 -8.64
CA CYS A 284 11.05 -5.46 -7.40
C CYS A 284 10.91 -6.54 -6.31
N ARG A 285 10.67 -7.80 -6.70
CA ARG A 285 10.59 -8.92 -5.75
C ARG A 285 11.94 -9.16 -5.07
N ALA A 286 13.03 -9.14 -5.82
CA ALA A 286 14.38 -9.23 -5.26
C ALA A 286 14.67 -8.07 -4.29
N ILE A 287 14.25 -6.84 -4.61
CA ILE A 287 14.37 -5.69 -3.71
C ILE A 287 13.62 -5.95 -2.40
N GLY A 288 12.36 -6.37 -2.48
CA GLY A 288 11.55 -6.68 -1.29
C GLY A 288 12.22 -7.73 -0.39
N TYR A 289 12.75 -8.80 -0.97
CA TYR A 289 13.48 -9.84 -0.22
C TYR A 289 14.80 -9.32 0.33
N ALA A 290 15.55 -8.50 -0.41
CA ALA A 290 16.79 -7.91 0.09
C ALA A 290 16.58 -7.12 1.37
N LEU A 291 15.51 -6.33 1.45
CA LEU A 291 15.21 -5.49 2.61
C LEU A 291 14.87 -6.29 3.88
N ILE A 292 14.48 -7.57 3.76
CA ILE A 292 14.28 -8.45 4.92
C ILE A 292 15.59 -8.69 5.67
N HIS A 293 16.75 -8.69 5.01
CA HIS A 293 18.06 -8.86 5.65
C HIS A 293 18.36 -7.78 6.69
N ILE A 294 17.80 -6.60 6.54
CA ILE A 294 17.89 -5.49 7.50
C ILE A 294 16.65 -5.35 8.39
N ASN A 295 15.80 -6.38 8.44
CA ASN A 295 14.55 -6.45 9.20
C ASN A 295 13.48 -5.42 8.79
N ALA A 296 13.51 -4.87 7.57
CA ALA A 296 12.44 -4.00 7.06
C ALA A 296 11.14 -4.75 6.72
N GLY A 297 11.20 -6.07 6.60
CA GLY A 297 10.10 -6.99 6.37
C GLY A 297 10.30 -8.31 7.14
N ARG A 298 9.43 -9.30 6.86
CA ARG A 298 9.48 -10.60 7.53
C ARG A 298 9.30 -11.77 6.55
N MET A 299 10.02 -12.86 6.80
CA MET A 299 9.80 -14.14 6.12
C MET A 299 8.76 -14.99 6.83
N LYS A 300 8.70 -14.91 8.16
CA LYS A 300 7.75 -15.64 9.00
C LYS A 300 6.95 -14.67 9.84
N VAL A 301 5.72 -15.00 10.14
CA VAL A 301 4.82 -14.17 10.97
C VAL A 301 5.42 -13.84 12.34
N THR A 302 6.31 -14.70 12.85
CA THR A 302 7.00 -14.53 14.13
C THR A 302 8.21 -13.61 14.08
N ASP A 303 8.68 -13.23 12.90
CA ASP A 303 9.85 -12.36 12.76
C ASP A 303 9.53 -10.94 13.24
N SER A 304 10.47 -10.34 13.96
CA SER A 304 10.38 -8.93 14.36
C SER A 304 10.73 -8.02 13.19
N ILE A 305 10.01 -6.92 13.06
CA ILE A 305 10.30 -5.86 12.10
C ILE A 305 10.97 -4.68 12.81
N ASP A 306 12.00 -4.13 12.19
CA ASP A 306 12.55 -2.82 12.53
C ASP A 306 11.89 -1.78 11.60
N HIS A 307 10.92 -1.04 12.12
CA HIS A 307 10.16 -0.06 11.35
C HIS A 307 11.00 1.10 10.83
N SER A 308 12.21 1.32 11.36
CA SER A 308 13.10 2.41 10.94
C SER A 308 13.88 2.08 9.68
N THR A 309 14.05 0.79 9.35
CA THR A 309 14.89 0.34 8.24
C THR A 309 14.14 0.28 6.91
N GLY A 310 14.90 0.38 5.80
CA GLY A 310 14.35 0.35 4.45
C GLY A 310 15.33 0.89 3.41
N ALA A 311 14.81 1.33 2.28
CA ALA A 311 15.56 2.00 1.23
C ALA A 311 14.77 3.14 0.60
N LEU A 312 15.49 4.13 0.09
CA LEU A 312 14.97 5.12 -0.86
C LEU A 312 15.54 4.77 -2.23
N LEU A 313 14.68 4.62 -3.24
CA LEU A 313 15.02 4.17 -4.59
C LEU A 313 14.49 5.18 -5.61
N ILE A 314 15.40 5.83 -6.34
CA ILE A 314 15.06 6.94 -7.22
C ILE A 314 14.63 6.46 -8.61
N PRO A 315 15.40 5.58 -9.31
CA PRO A 315 15.14 5.30 -10.71
C PRO A 315 13.91 4.40 -10.93
N LYS A 316 13.24 4.67 -12.03
CA LYS A 316 12.14 3.89 -12.60
C LYS A 316 12.56 3.31 -13.95
N ILE A 317 11.77 2.36 -14.48
CA ILE A 317 11.96 1.85 -15.83
C ILE A 317 11.87 3.00 -16.83
N GLY A 318 12.85 3.11 -17.73
CA GLY A 318 12.99 4.17 -18.72
C GLY A 318 13.97 5.27 -18.33
N ASP A 319 14.32 5.43 -17.05
CA ASP A 319 15.28 6.43 -16.61
C ASP A 319 16.69 6.08 -17.10
N PHE A 320 17.46 7.10 -17.52
CA PHE A 320 18.87 6.97 -17.85
C PHE A 320 19.73 7.20 -16.61
N LEU A 321 20.71 6.34 -16.39
CA LEU A 321 21.66 6.43 -15.28
C LEU A 321 23.08 6.60 -15.83
N GLU A 322 23.88 7.39 -15.13
CA GLU A 322 25.31 7.39 -15.33
C GLU A 322 26.01 6.43 -14.38
N LYS A 323 27.16 5.90 -14.78
CA LYS A 323 27.98 5.07 -13.88
C LYS A 323 28.36 5.86 -12.64
N ASP A 324 28.29 5.21 -11.47
CA ASP A 324 28.57 5.76 -10.14
C ASP A 324 27.58 6.89 -9.70
N GLU A 325 26.50 7.13 -10.44
CA GLU A 325 25.41 8.00 -10.03
C GLU A 325 24.67 7.41 -8.85
N PRO A 326 24.30 8.20 -7.80
CA PRO A 326 23.47 7.73 -6.71
C PRO A 326 22.05 7.38 -7.18
N ILE A 327 21.67 6.11 -7.08
CA ILE A 327 20.33 5.60 -7.43
C ILE A 327 19.45 5.38 -6.21
N GLY A 328 19.97 5.66 -5.01
CA GLY A 328 19.21 5.52 -3.76
C GLY A 328 20.10 5.40 -2.55
N GLU A 329 19.50 5.06 -1.42
CA GLU A 329 20.21 4.77 -0.19
C GLU A 329 19.51 3.70 0.65
N VAL A 330 20.27 2.87 1.36
CA VAL A 330 19.80 1.87 2.33
C VAL A 330 19.90 2.46 3.73
N HIS A 331 18.79 2.46 4.46
CA HIS A 331 18.69 2.85 5.87
C HIS A 331 18.74 1.60 6.75
N CYS A 332 19.75 1.43 7.59
CA CYS A 332 19.94 0.23 8.41
C CYS A 332 20.62 0.49 9.75
N ASN A 333 20.52 -0.50 10.66
CA ASN A 333 21.17 -0.47 11.97
C ASN A 333 22.37 -1.41 12.09
N ASP A 334 22.61 -2.21 11.03
CA ASP A 334 23.76 -3.11 10.88
C ASP A 334 24.45 -2.80 9.55
N GLN A 335 25.68 -2.29 9.62
CA GLN A 335 26.42 -1.84 8.44
C GLN A 335 26.72 -2.99 7.48
N ILE A 336 27.15 -4.15 7.98
CA ILE A 336 27.53 -5.32 7.16
C ILE A 336 26.32 -5.80 6.35
N LYS A 337 25.18 -5.99 7.02
CA LYS A 337 23.94 -6.36 6.35
C LYS A 337 23.47 -5.29 5.37
N GLY A 338 23.63 -4.00 5.72
CA GLY A 338 23.31 -2.90 4.83
C GLY A 338 24.13 -2.92 3.54
N GLU A 339 25.43 -3.17 3.62
CA GLU A 339 26.33 -3.31 2.45
C GLU A 339 25.96 -4.51 1.57
N GLU A 340 25.49 -5.63 2.18
CA GLU A 340 24.94 -6.75 1.41
C GLU A 340 23.66 -6.36 0.68
N VAL A 341 22.75 -5.63 1.34
CA VAL A 341 21.50 -5.14 0.74
C VAL A 341 21.76 -4.18 -0.39
N VAL A 342 22.74 -3.26 -0.27
CA VAL A 342 23.18 -2.39 -1.36
C VAL A 342 23.53 -3.19 -2.61
N LYS A 343 24.35 -4.25 -2.46
CA LYS A 343 24.75 -5.13 -3.58
C LYS A 343 23.57 -5.90 -4.19
N LEU A 344 22.62 -6.34 -3.36
CA LEU A 344 21.42 -7.05 -3.81
C LEU A 344 20.52 -6.11 -4.61
N ILE A 345 20.32 -4.88 -4.12
CA ILE A 345 19.51 -3.88 -4.83
C ILE A 345 20.19 -3.48 -6.16
N GLN A 346 21.50 -3.26 -6.19
CA GLN A 346 22.22 -2.99 -7.45
C GLN A 346 21.99 -4.09 -8.51
N LYS A 347 21.99 -5.36 -8.10
CA LYS A 347 21.73 -6.50 -8.99
C LYS A 347 20.29 -6.60 -9.47
N ALA A 348 19.34 -5.98 -8.76
CA ALA A 348 17.93 -5.98 -9.15
C ALA A 348 17.63 -5.03 -10.32
N TYR A 349 18.55 -4.12 -10.64
CA TYR A 349 18.45 -3.22 -11.79
C TYR A 349 19.16 -3.81 -13.00
N THR A 350 18.48 -3.89 -14.13
CA THR A 350 19.05 -4.24 -15.43
C THR A 350 19.08 -2.99 -16.31
N LEU A 351 20.24 -2.71 -16.91
CA LEU A 351 20.44 -1.56 -17.78
C LEU A 351 20.56 -1.98 -19.24
N SER A 352 20.05 -1.14 -20.14
CA SER A 352 20.12 -1.27 -21.61
C SER A 352 20.86 -0.09 -22.21
N SER A 353 21.55 -0.31 -23.32
CA SER A 353 22.09 0.78 -24.14
C SER A 353 21.01 1.54 -24.92
N GLU A 354 19.85 0.91 -25.13
CA GLU A 354 18.74 1.48 -25.90
C GLU A 354 17.69 2.09 -24.97
N PRO A 355 17.08 3.23 -25.33
CA PRO A 355 15.97 3.81 -24.59
C PRO A 355 14.80 2.84 -24.41
N ILE A 356 14.21 2.86 -23.23
CA ILE A 356 13.02 2.05 -22.87
C ILE A 356 11.84 3.00 -22.68
N ALA A 357 10.70 2.68 -23.26
CA ALA A 357 9.48 3.46 -23.08
C ALA A 357 8.96 3.34 -21.65
N GLU A 358 8.51 4.46 -21.07
CA GLU A 358 7.83 4.47 -19.78
C GLU A 358 6.49 3.73 -19.90
N GLU A 359 6.23 2.80 -19.00
CA GLU A 359 4.94 2.11 -18.91
C GLU A 359 3.91 2.95 -18.11
N PRO A 360 2.62 2.88 -18.44
CA PRO A 360 1.60 3.56 -17.66
C PRO A 360 1.52 3.00 -16.24
N ILE A 361 1.18 3.84 -15.27
CA ILE A 361 0.95 3.44 -13.87
C ILE A 361 -0.34 2.61 -13.73
N ILE A 362 -1.35 2.93 -14.51
CA ILE A 362 -2.63 2.23 -14.56
C ILE A 362 -2.81 1.73 -15.98
N PHE A 363 -2.97 0.42 -16.14
CA PHE A 363 -3.18 -0.21 -17.43
C PHE A 363 -4.64 -0.16 -17.88
N ASP A 364 -5.57 -0.36 -16.93
CA ASP A 364 -7.02 -0.40 -17.19
C ASP A 364 -7.81 -0.36 -15.88
N ILE A 365 -9.11 -0.01 -15.96
CA ILE A 365 -10.07 -0.07 -14.85
C ILE A 365 -11.37 -0.70 -15.34
N VAL A 366 -11.83 -1.73 -14.68
CA VAL A 366 -13.05 -2.46 -15.00
C VAL A 366 -14.02 -2.52 -13.82
#